data_6ede16f51d9030dd6f2b96726c6baa11
#
_entry.id   6ede16f51d9030dd6f2b96726c6baa11
#
_cell.length_a   1.000
_cell.length_b   1.000
_cell.length_c   1.000
_cell.angle_alpha   90.00
_cell.angle_beta   90.00
_cell.angle_gamma   90.00
#
_symmetry.space_group_name_H-M   'P 1'
#
loop_
_entity.id
_entity.type
_entity.pdbx_description
1 polymer ?
#
loop_
_entity_poly.entity_id
_entity_poly.type
_entity_poly.pdbx_seq_one_letter_code
_entity_poly.pdbx_strand_id
1 'polypeptide(L)'
;MQVERRRRPIQPRGTIQPRGTIQPRGPVQSRRQSSEGPVQSRRQSSQGPVQSRRQSSQGPVQSRRQSSQGPVQSRRRVRTKFSRLKYRNILCLIAGAIAIGWIVTIPFRIRRPPEPPVILAQQPVSPQETLSPPTIEPSENLAARQSEPTFSYNIKTPPNPVYSQELQGIVDEAVKIATSKGLPAEPLSITLFDVSNSKTHTFAGYQNQTLRFPASVAKLFWMAAFYSAIEKGLITQRESTFKNDLEQMIRVSNNDAASRILDKITDTKSGGRLAGEELQTWLKKRTQINTFFQSAGYNDIRISTKNYPIYYLRQEGPIGRDLQLRGDASQPIRNQVTTDQAARLIYEIYTRQAVSSVASRKMAYLLTRDLDPKAWKNDPSNSIQGFLGESLPTNIYFGSKVGYTSKSRSEAAFVRTLDDRAIYILVVFADDPAYAKDETAFPAISRYVFDRLNARGPSTLQ
;
A
#
# COMPACT_ATOMS: atom_id res chain seq x y z
N MET A 1 -39.46 43.55 -57.92
CA MET A 1 -40.06 44.32 -56.82
C MET A 1 -39.26 44.00 -55.56
N GLN A 2 -38.32 44.92 -55.26
CA GLN A 2 -37.50 44.84 -54.02
C GLN A 2 -38.28 45.54 -52.93
N VAL A 3 -38.31 44.93 -51.74
CA VAL A 3 -38.76 45.57 -50.50
C VAL A 3 -37.61 45.55 -49.51
N GLU A 4 -37.00 46.70 -49.39
CA GLU A 4 -35.91 47.05 -48.48
C GLU A 4 -36.50 47.29 -47.07
N ARG A 5 -36.12 46.52 -46.11
CA ARG A 5 -36.42 46.79 -44.66
C ARG A 5 -35.18 47.32 -43.96
N ARG A 6 -35.27 48.63 -43.65
CA ARG A 6 -34.29 49.40 -42.87
C ARG A 6 -34.18 48.82 -41.42
N ARG A 7 -32.97 48.54 -41.01
CA ARG A 7 -32.62 48.25 -39.59
C ARG A 7 -32.29 49.58 -38.88
N ARG A 8 -32.91 49.83 -37.75
CA ARG A 8 -32.57 50.93 -36.81
C ARG A 8 -31.36 50.50 -35.95
N PRO A 9 -30.42 51.41 -35.62
CA PRO A 9 -29.29 51.14 -34.74
C PRO A 9 -29.74 51.20 -33.27
N ILE A 10 -29.23 50.22 -32.49
CA ILE A 10 -29.38 50.15 -31.02
C ILE A 10 -28.23 50.93 -30.40
N GLN A 11 -28.56 51.91 -29.55
CA GLN A 11 -27.60 52.69 -28.76
C GLN A 11 -27.05 51.85 -27.60
N PRO A 12 -25.78 51.99 -27.21
CA PRO A 12 -25.19 51.32 -26.09
C PRO A 12 -25.57 52.03 -24.77
N ARG A 13 -26.07 51.25 -23.80
CA ARG A 13 -26.31 51.71 -22.41
C ARG A 13 -25.04 51.61 -21.57
N GLY A 14 -24.71 52.71 -20.98
CA GLY A 14 -24.16 53.06 -19.70
C GLY A 14 -23.14 52.15 -19.05
N THR A 15 -21.92 52.66 -18.92
CA THR A 15 -20.81 52.23 -18.07
C THR A 15 -21.21 52.24 -16.59
N ILE A 16 -21.08 51.11 -15.91
CA ILE A 16 -21.23 51.03 -14.45
C ILE A 16 -19.83 51.24 -13.83
N GLN A 17 -19.71 52.29 -13.02
CA GLN A 17 -18.51 52.58 -12.22
C GLN A 17 -18.35 51.60 -11.07
N PRO A 18 -17.15 51.17 -10.73
CA PRO A 18 -16.89 50.34 -9.57
C PRO A 18 -16.89 51.22 -8.30
N ARG A 19 -17.68 50.78 -7.29
CA ARG A 19 -17.70 51.35 -5.93
C ARG A 19 -16.59 50.75 -5.09
N GLY A 20 -15.77 51.63 -4.53
CA GLY A 20 -15.27 51.67 -3.16
C GLY A 20 -14.41 50.47 -2.67
N THR A 21 -13.12 50.69 -2.61
CA THR A 21 -12.10 49.99 -1.83
C THR A 21 -12.50 49.94 -0.34
N ILE A 22 -12.60 48.74 0.24
CA ILE A 22 -12.73 48.51 1.67
C ILE A 22 -11.31 48.51 2.27
N GLN A 23 -11.05 49.45 3.16
CA GLN A 23 -9.80 49.51 3.96
C GLN A 23 -9.81 48.41 5.04
N PRO A 24 -8.66 47.80 5.37
CA PRO A 24 -8.56 46.84 6.47
C PRO A 24 -8.57 47.56 7.81
N ARG A 25 -9.45 47.06 8.71
CA ARG A 25 -9.49 47.48 10.12
C ARG A 25 -8.27 46.95 10.86
N GLY A 26 -7.59 47.83 11.58
CA GLY A 26 -6.47 47.57 12.44
C GLY A 26 -6.77 46.68 13.66
N PRO A 27 -5.74 46.24 14.41
CA PRO A 27 -5.85 45.23 15.44
C PRO A 27 -6.57 45.70 16.69
N VAL A 28 -7.49 44.85 17.18
CA VAL A 28 -8.20 45.02 18.44
C VAL A 28 -7.23 44.71 19.59
N GLN A 29 -6.95 45.73 20.39
CA GLN A 29 -6.23 45.57 21.67
C GLN A 29 -7.19 44.96 22.71
N SER A 30 -6.89 43.78 23.21
CA SER A 30 -7.54 43.20 24.38
C SER A 30 -7.01 43.81 25.66
N ARG A 31 -7.89 44.59 26.33
CA ARG A 31 -7.67 45.10 27.68
C ARG A 31 -7.79 43.94 28.68
N ARG A 32 -6.67 43.59 29.31
CA ARG A 32 -6.65 42.80 30.55
C ARG A 32 -7.18 43.71 31.68
N GLN A 33 -8.25 43.31 32.32
CA GLN A 33 -8.57 43.76 33.67
C GLN A 33 -8.28 42.64 34.66
N SER A 34 -7.31 42.91 35.50
CA SER A 34 -6.99 42.15 36.71
C SER A 34 -8.00 42.48 37.79
N SER A 35 -8.64 41.48 38.36
CA SER A 35 -9.31 41.59 39.66
C SER A 35 -8.72 40.54 40.59
N GLU A 36 -7.83 41.01 41.46
CA GLU A 36 -7.37 40.28 42.62
C GLU A 36 -8.49 40.24 43.68
N GLY A 37 -8.74 39.05 44.21
CA GLY A 37 -9.55 38.83 45.41
C GLY A 37 -8.94 37.71 46.21
N PRO A 38 -8.69 37.88 47.53
CA PRO A 38 -7.96 36.92 48.33
C PRO A 38 -8.85 35.78 48.81
N VAL A 39 -8.41 34.54 48.63
CA VAL A 39 -9.00 33.35 49.26
C VAL A 39 -8.08 32.89 50.40
N GLN A 40 -8.62 32.95 51.57
CA GLN A 40 -8.01 32.54 52.85
C GLN A 40 -7.75 31.03 52.88
N SER A 41 -6.55 30.71 53.27
CA SER A 41 -6.13 29.36 53.67
C SER A 41 -6.81 28.92 54.97
N ARG A 42 -7.43 27.73 54.93
CA ARG A 42 -7.76 27.00 56.18
C ARG A 42 -6.97 25.66 56.14
N ARG A 43 -5.86 25.66 56.87
CA ARG A 43 -5.19 24.43 57.33
C ARG A 43 -6.04 23.85 58.44
N GLN A 44 -6.37 22.59 58.37
CA GLN A 44 -6.62 21.74 59.54
C GLN A 44 -5.77 20.47 59.42
N SER A 45 -4.83 20.42 60.33
CA SER A 45 -4.03 19.31 60.68
C SER A 45 -4.82 18.29 61.54
N SER A 46 -4.78 17.04 61.23
CA SER A 46 -5.07 15.97 62.19
C SER A 46 -3.98 14.91 62.06
N GLN A 47 -3.10 14.93 63.02
CA GLN A 47 -2.14 13.83 63.33
C GLN A 47 -2.90 12.74 64.10
N GLY A 48 -2.70 11.50 63.75
CA GLY A 48 -3.04 10.29 64.50
C GLY A 48 -1.91 9.28 64.43
N PRO A 49 -1.59 8.57 65.51
CA PRO A 49 -0.25 8.02 65.69
C PRO A 49 -0.03 6.61 65.11
N VAL A 50 1.22 6.41 64.71
CA VAL A 50 1.81 5.15 64.28
C VAL A 50 2.05 4.29 65.53
N GLN A 51 1.51 3.08 65.59
CA GLN A 51 1.97 2.04 66.53
C GLN A 51 2.69 0.93 65.76
N SER A 52 3.99 0.89 65.99
CA SER A 52 4.87 -0.22 65.66
C SER A 52 4.64 -1.37 66.65
N ARG A 53 4.44 -2.58 66.15
CA ARG A 53 4.58 -3.81 66.97
C ARG A 53 5.53 -4.79 66.27
N ARG A 54 6.80 -4.74 66.69
CA ARG A 54 7.73 -5.86 66.56
C ARG A 54 7.33 -6.92 67.54
N GLN A 55 7.21 -8.15 67.09
CA GLN A 55 7.47 -9.32 67.97
C GLN A 55 8.29 -10.35 67.19
N SER A 56 9.47 -10.53 67.75
CA SER A 56 10.42 -11.61 67.50
C SER A 56 9.98 -12.86 68.29
N SER A 57 10.05 -14.05 67.69
CA SER A 57 10.16 -15.27 68.41
C SER A 57 11.12 -16.21 67.67
N GLN A 58 12.27 -16.39 68.31
CA GLN A 58 13.24 -17.46 68.06
C GLN A 58 12.71 -18.75 68.70
N GLY A 59 12.92 -19.87 68.05
CA GLY A 59 12.74 -21.21 68.62
C GLY A 59 13.64 -22.24 67.90
N PRO A 60 14.15 -23.26 68.51
CA PRO A 60 15.52 -23.71 68.35
C PRO A 60 15.72 -24.90 67.39
N VAL A 61 16.95 -24.97 66.87
CA VAL A 61 17.58 -26.08 66.16
C VAL A 61 17.66 -27.36 67.01
N GLN A 62 17.17 -28.47 66.46
CA GLN A 62 17.63 -29.81 66.94
C GLN A 62 18.06 -30.66 65.74
N SER A 63 19.34 -30.95 65.75
CA SER A 63 20.01 -31.96 64.94
C SER A 63 19.65 -33.34 65.37
N ARG A 64 19.27 -34.25 64.50
CA ARG A 64 19.38 -35.67 64.70
C ARG A 64 19.86 -36.37 63.44
N ARG A 65 21.14 -36.78 63.45
CA ARG A 65 21.70 -37.80 62.58
C ARG A 65 21.06 -39.15 62.94
N GLN A 66 20.56 -39.84 61.91
CA GLN A 66 20.59 -41.30 61.88
C GLN A 66 20.73 -41.79 60.43
N SER A 67 21.74 -42.57 60.24
CA SER A 67 22.11 -43.33 59.04
C SER A 67 21.18 -44.54 58.87
N SER A 68 20.68 -44.77 57.64
CA SER A 68 20.35 -46.13 57.24
C SER A 68 20.56 -46.27 55.73
N GLN A 69 21.38 -47.21 55.36
CA GLN A 69 21.69 -47.69 54.02
C GLN A 69 20.47 -48.40 53.44
N GLY A 70 20.13 -48.14 52.14
CA GLY A 70 19.18 -48.93 51.41
C GLY A 70 19.43 -48.69 49.88
N PRO A 71 19.10 -49.62 48.98
CA PRO A 71 19.91 -49.92 47.79
C PRO A 71 19.65 -49.04 46.58
N VAL A 72 20.70 -48.91 45.77
CA VAL A 72 20.79 -48.30 44.51
C VAL A 72 19.77 -48.91 43.53
N GLN A 73 18.74 -48.18 43.14
CA GLN A 73 17.96 -48.48 41.95
C GLN A 73 18.35 -47.51 40.82
N SER A 74 18.86 -48.09 39.74
CA SER A 74 19.25 -47.45 38.49
C SER A 74 18.08 -46.68 37.90
N ARG A 75 18.18 -45.35 37.82
CA ARG A 75 17.30 -44.52 36.99
C ARG A 75 17.63 -44.77 35.53
N ARG A 76 16.84 -45.58 34.83
CA ARG A 76 16.75 -45.64 33.38
C ARG A 76 16.39 -44.24 32.86
N ARG A 77 17.33 -43.64 32.12
CA ARG A 77 17.05 -42.50 31.24
C ARG A 77 16.06 -42.97 30.19
N VAL A 78 14.85 -42.49 30.27
CA VAL A 78 13.90 -42.52 29.13
C VAL A 78 14.41 -41.54 28.10
N ARG A 79 15.16 -42.05 27.13
CA ARG A 79 15.44 -41.35 25.88
C ARG A 79 14.16 -41.35 25.10
N THR A 80 13.52 -40.19 24.99
CA THR A 80 12.44 -39.92 24.04
C THR A 80 12.97 -40.15 22.61
N LYS A 81 12.62 -41.29 22.03
CA LYS A 81 12.75 -41.61 20.63
C LYS A 81 11.66 -40.85 19.84
N PHE A 82 11.82 -39.57 19.63
CA PHE A 82 11.02 -38.83 18.67
C PHE A 82 11.98 -38.00 17.81
N SER A 83 12.40 -38.57 16.65
CA SER A 83 12.85 -37.83 15.47
C SER A 83 13.55 -38.67 14.38
N ARG A 84 13.48 -40.02 14.40
CA ARG A 84 14.15 -40.79 13.32
C ARG A 84 13.22 -41.61 12.41
N LEU A 85 11.90 -41.43 12.50
CA LEU A 85 10.96 -42.21 11.67
C LEU A 85 10.40 -41.46 10.46
N LYS A 86 10.70 -40.19 10.28
CA LYS A 86 10.21 -39.41 9.10
C LYS A 86 11.18 -39.32 7.92
N TYR A 87 12.45 -39.71 8.09
CA TYR A 87 13.43 -39.65 6.99
C TYR A 87 13.70 -40.99 6.26
N ARG A 88 13.19 -42.09 6.80
CA ARG A 88 13.47 -43.42 6.21
C ARG A 88 12.48 -43.84 5.13
N ASN A 89 11.31 -43.20 5.03
CA ASN A 89 10.30 -43.50 4.01
C ASN A 89 10.40 -42.63 2.75
N ILE A 90 11.26 -41.61 2.73
CA ILE A 90 11.50 -40.79 1.52
C ILE A 90 12.60 -41.36 0.63
N LEU A 91 13.50 -42.17 1.19
CA LEU A 91 14.61 -42.79 0.40
C LEU A 91 14.22 -44.11 -0.25
N CYS A 92 13.12 -44.75 0.11
CA CYS A 92 12.65 -45.99 -0.52
C CYS A 92 11.72 -45.79 -1.73
N LEU A 93 11.29 -44.53 -2.02
CA LEU A 93 10.47 -44.24 -3.20
C LEU A 93 11.29 -43.75 -4.41
N ILE A 94 12.59 -43.56 -4.26
CA ILE A 94 13.47 -43.13 -5.38
C ILE A 94 14.17 -44.32 -6.06
N ALA A 95 14.17 -45.52 -5.47
CA ALA A 95 14.84 -46.69 -6.01
C ALA A 95 13.94 -47.68 -6.79
N GLY A 96 12.65 -47.41 -6.94
CA GLY A 96 11.67 -48.30 -7.58
C GLY A 96 11.17 -47.90 -8.97
N ALA A 97 11.67 -46.82 -9.57
CA ALA A 97 11.13 -46.28 -10.81
C ALA A 97 12.14 -46.26 -11.97
N ILE A 98 13.02 -47.24 -12.02
CA ILE A 98 13.85 -47.48 -13.23
C ILE A 98 13.55 -48.91 -13.72
N ALA A 99 12.39 -49.10 -14.31
CA ALA A 99 12.14 -50.15 -15.33
C ALA A 99 10.77 -49.87 -15.97
N ILE A 100 10.80 -49.91 -17.30
CA ILE A 100 9.71 -49.90 -18.25
C ILE A 100 9.33 -48.48 -18.71
N GLY A 101 10.05 -48.05 -19.75
CA GLY A 101 9.70 -46.90 -20.58
C GLY A 101 8.45 -47.17 -21.41
N TRP A 102 7.67 -46.19 -21.49
CA TRP A 102 6.99 -45.62 -22.68
C TRP A 102 6.59 -44.22 -22.24
N ILE A 103 7.42 -43.24 -22.61
CA ILE A 103 7.11 -41.83 -22.42
C ILE A 103 6.03 -41.47 -23.43
N VAL A 104 4.79 -41.48 -23.00
CA VAL A 104 3.75 -40.69 -23.66
C VAL A 104 4.06 -39.25 -23.29
N THR A 105 4.76 -38.54 -24.15
CA THR A 105 4.91 -37.08 -24.07
C THR A 105 3.56 -36.45 -24.34
N ILE A 106 2.77 -36.31 -23.30
CA ILE A 106 1.66 -35.35 -23.28
C ILE A 106 2.34 -33.99 -23.27
N PRO A 107 2.16 -33.12 -24.28
CA PRO A 107 2.68 -31.78 -24.22
C PRO A 107 1.93 -31.07 -23.09
N PHE A 108 2.60 -30.91 -21.95
CA PHE A 108 2.14 -29.99 -20.91
C PHE A 108 2.16 -28.59 -21.57
N ARG A 109 1.04 -28.21 -22.18
CA ARG A 109 0.82 -26.82 -22.56
C ARG A 109 0.82 -26.04 -21.26
N ILE A 110 1.99 -25.49 -20.90
CA ILE A 110 2.10 -24.41 -19.93
C ILE A 110 1.21 -23.31 -20.51
N ARG A 111 -0.01 -23.20 -19.99
CA ARG A 111 -0.88 -22.05 -20.29
C ARG A 111 -0.08 -20.84 -19.86
N ARG A 112 0.41 -20.08 -20.82
CA ARG A 112 0.95 -18.75 -20.53
C ARG A 112 -0.18 -18.00 -19.79
N PRO A 113 0.12 -17.38 -18.63
CA PRO A 113 -0.86 -16.52 -18.00
C PRO A 113 -1.37 -15.51 -19.04
N PRO A 114 -2.64 -15.16 -19.04
CA PRO A 114 -3.19 -14.18 -19.96
C PRO A 114 -2.35 -12.90 -19.90
N GLU A 115 -2.08 -12.30 -21.05
CA GLU A 115 -1.38 -11.02 -21.07
C GLU A 115 -2.18 -10.01 -20.25
N PRO A 116 -1.49 -9.20 -19.42
CA PRO A 116 -2.17 -8.18 -18.64
C PRO A 116 -2.94 -7.22 -19.54
N PRO A 117 -4.22 -6.95 -19.26
CA PRO A 117 -5.05 -6.09 -20.09
C PRO A 117 -4.50 -4.67 -20.20
N VAL A 118 -4.74 -4.05 -21.33
CA VAL A 118 -4.46 -2.62 -21.58
C VAL A 118 -5.76 -1.86 -21.35
N ILE A 119 -5.74 -0.84 -20.50
CA ILE A 119 -6.77 0.19 -20.44
C ILE A 119 -6.33 1.30 -21.40
N LEU A 120 -7.22 1.77 -22.28
CA LEU A 120 -6.94 2.97 -23.08
C LEU A 120 -6.91 4.18 -22.15
N ALA A 121 -5.77 4.83 -22.04
CA ALA A 121 -5.64 6.08 -21.29
C ALA A 121 -6.33 7.20 -22.07
N GLN A 122 -7.02 8.10 -21.40
CA GLN A 122 -7.45 9.36 -21.98
C GLN A 122 -6.21 10.17 -22.38
N GLN A 123 -6.10 10.53 -23.64
CA GLN A 123 -5.06 11.48 -24.06
C GLN A 123 -5.44 12.88 -23.55
N PRO A 124 -4.49 13.63 -22.99
CA PRO A 124 -4.74 15.03 -22.68
C PRO A 124 -5.05 15.77 -23.98
N VAL A 125 -6.16 16.51 -24.03
CA VAL A 125 -6.50 17.42 -25.12
C VAL A 125 -5.47 18.53 -25.11
N SER A 126 -4.61 18.57 -26.12
CA SER A 126 -3.65 19.67 -26.33
C SER A 126 -4.39 20.96 -26.64
N PRO A 127 -4.02 22.09 -26.04
CA PRO A 127 -4.49 23.40 -26.49
C PRO A 127 -4.00 23.63 -27.92
N GLN A 128 -4.88 24.12 -28.81
CA GLN A 128 -4.52 24.53 -30.15
C GLN A 128 -3.43 25.61 -30.10
N GLU A 129 -2.25 25.27 -30.59
CA GLU A 129 -1.19 26.25 -30.84
C GLU A 129 -1.59 27.17 -31.98
N THR A 130 -1.68 28.46 -31.66
CA THR A 130 -1.71 29.54 -32.64
C THR A 130 -0.31 29.70 -33.23
N LEU A 131 -0.19 29.43 -34.55
CA LEU A 131 1.06 29.58 -35.30
C LEU A 131 1.52 31.03 -35.33
N SER A 132 2.67 31.33 -34.70
CA SER A 132 3.46 32.53 -34.90
C SER A 132 4.64 32.23 -35.83
N PRO A 133 5.07 33.17 -36.71
CA PRO A 133 6.09 32.91 -37.70
C PRO A 133 7.48 32.75 -37.12
N PRO A 134 8.41 32.01 -37.78
CA PRO A 134 9.72 31.68 -37.22
C PRO A 134 10.67 32.88 -37.25
N THR A 135 11.19 33.22 -36.07
CA THR A 135 12.35 34.09 -35.94
C THR A 135 13.61 33.20 -35.83
N ILE A 136 14.54 33.39 -36.77
CA ILE A 136 15.84 32.72 -36.77
C ILE A 136 16.76 33.49 -35.84
N GLU A 137 17.16 32.90 -34.72
CA GLU A 137 18.28 33.38 -33.89
C GLU A 137 19.48 32.46 -34.00
N PRO A 138 20.73 32.97 -33.80
CA PRO A 138 21.95 32.23 -34.12
C PRO A 138 22.22 31.09 -33.14
N SER A 139 22.65 29.97 -33.72
CA SER A 139 23.10 28.77 -33.04
C SER A 139 24.26 29.06 -32.06
N GLU A 140 23.96 29.14 -30.78
CA GLU A 140 24.96 28.89 -29.72
C GLU A 140 25.04 27.39 -29.46
N ASN A 141 26.20 26.82 -29.71
CA ASN A 141 26.61 25.48 -29.37
C ASN A 141 26.62 25.30 -27.84
N LEU A 142 25.46 25.12 -27.23
CA LEU A 142 25.34 24.59 -25.88
C LEU A 142 25.47 23.07 -26.00
N ALA A 143 26.72 22.59 -25.78
CA ALA A 143 26.94 21.18 -25.49
C ALA A 143 25.88 20.72 -24.52
N ALA A 144 25.02 19.80 -24.96
CA ALA A 144 23.96 19.22 -24.17
C ALA A 144 24.56 18.70 -22.86
N ARG A 145 24.43 19.47 -21.80
CA ARG A 145 24.63 18.96 -20.44
C ARG A 145 23.65 17.80 -20.31
N GLN A 146 24.18 16.58 -20.45
CA GLN A 146 23.45 15.38 -20.03
C GLN A 146 23.11 15.59 -18.55
N SER A 147 21.87 16.01 -18.29
CA SER A 147 21.39 16.13 -16.93
C SER A 147 21.51 14.75 -16.28
N GLU A 148 22.23 14.68 -15.16
CA GLU A 148 22.29 13.45 -14.34
C GLU A 148 20.90 12.82 -14.22
N PRO A 149 20.79 11.49 -14.37
CA PRO A 149 19.48 10.82 -14.36
C PRO A 149 18.79 11.05 -13.01
N THR A 150 17.75 11.86 -13.02
CA THR A 150 17.02 12.24 -11.81
C THR A 150 16.10 11.10 -11.37
N PHE A 151 16.22 10.66 -10.12
CA PHE A 151 15.29 9.71 -9.50
C PHE A 151 13.93 10.39 -9.25
N SER A 152 13.03 10.32 -10.23
CA SER A 152 11.68 10.90 -10.16
C SER A 152 10.69 10.05 -10.92
N TYR A 153 9.42 10.02 -10.48
CA TYR A 153 8.37 9.32 -11.19
C TYR A 153 8.00 10.05 -12.50
N ASN A 154 7.66 9.29 -13.53
CA ASN A 154 7.44 9.86 -14.86
C ASN A 154 6.07 10.56 -15.01
N ILE A 155 5.00 10.05 -14.37
CA ILE A 155 3.64 10.58 -14.50
C ILE A 155 3.44 11.72 -13.51
N LYS A 156 3.52 12.97 -14.00
CA LYS A 156 3.37 14.19 -13.18
C LYS A 156 1.90 14.62 -13.03
N THR A 157 1.09 14.37 -14.04
CA THR A 157 -0.33 14.70 -14.03
C THR A 157 -1.14 13.48 -13.61
N PRO A 158 -1.88 13.52 -12.49
CA PRO A 158 -2.75 12.42 -12.12
C PRO A 158 -3.87 12.23 -13.15
N PRO A 159 -4.46 11.03 -13.25
CA PRO A 159 -5.70 10.83 -13.99
C PRO A 159 -6.79 11.72 -13.38
N ASN A 160 -7.70 12.19 -14.23
CA ASN A 160 -8.82 13.06 -13.82
C ASN A 160 -10.16 12.33 -14.07
N PRO A 161 -10.50 11.28 -13.32
CA PRO A 161 -11.78 10.60 -13.46
C PRO A 161 -12.92 11.52 -12.97
N VAL A 162 -14.10 11.36 -13.58
CA VAL A 162 -15.31 12.12 -13.20
C VAL A 162 -15.98 11.43 -12.00
N TYR A 163 -16.39 12.22 -11.01
CA TYR A 163 -17.18 11.69 -9.90
C TYR A 163 -18.51 11.11 -10.41
N SER A 164 -18.89 9.94 -9.89
CA SER A 164 -20.13 9.25 -10.23
C SER A 164 -20.99 8.98 -9.01
N GLN A 165 -22.21 9.57 -9.01
CA GLN A 165 -23.19 9.30 -7.95
C GLN A 165 -23.62 7.84 -7.91
N GLU A 166 -23.67 7.16 -9.04
CA GLU A 166 -23.97 5.73 -9.11
C GLU A 166 -22.88 4.90 -8.42
N LEU A 167 -21.60 5.19 -8.73
CA LEU A 167 -20.49 4.52 -8.04
C LEU A 167 -20.46 4.84 -6.55
N GLN A 168 -20.85 6.07 -6.17
CA GLN A 168 -20.94 6.43 -4.75
C GLN A 168 -21.97 5.56 -4.03
N GLY A 169 -23.12 5.31 -4.63
CA GLY A 169 -24.12 4.38 -4.07
C GLY A 169 -23.56 2.95 -3.89
N ILE A 170 -22.70 2.50 -4.81
CA ILE A 170 -22.00 1.21 -4.67
C ILE A 170 -21.00 1.24 -3.51
N VAL A 171 -20.22 2.31 -3.37
CA VAL A 171 -19.26 2.48 -2.27
C VAL A 171 -19.97 2.59 -0.92
N ASP A 172 -21.07 3.34 -0.84
CA ASP A 172 -21.84 3.48 0.38
C ASP A 172 -22.41 2.13 0.86
N GLU A 173 -22.87 1.29 -0.08
CA GLU A 173 -23.33 -0.05 0.26
C GLU A 173 -22.17 -0.97 0.66
N ALA A 174 -21.00 -0.83 0.05
CA ALA A 174 -19.79 -1.55 0.47
C ALA A 174 -19.42 -1.23 1.93
N VAL A 175 -19.56 0.03 2.36
CA VAL A 175 -19.39 0.44 3.77
C VAL A 175 -20.45 -0.22 4.66
N LYS A 176 -21.73 -0.25 4.23
CA LYS A 176 -22.80 -0.93 4.98
C LYS A 176 -22.58 -2.43 5.12
N ILE A 177 -22.03 -3.09 4.08
CA ILE A 177 -21.65 -4.53 4.15
C ILE A 177 -20.66 -4.74 5.29
N ALA A 178 -19.66 -3.88 5.44
CA ALA A 178 -18.70 -3.99 6.54
C ALA A 178 -19.37 -3.73 7.91
N THR A 179 -20.14 -2.66 8.03
CA THR A 179 -20.78 -2.28 9.30
C THR A 179 -21.87 -3.25 9.74
N SER A 180 -22.59 -3.89 8.81
CA SER A 180 -23.57 -4.95 9.12
C SER A 180 -22.91 -6.21 9.72
N LYS A 181 -21.62 -6.39 9.50
CA LYS A 181 -20.80 -7.44 10.14
C LYS A 181 -20.22 -7.00 11.51
N GLY A 182 -20.59 -5.83 12.01
CA GLY A 182 -20.09 -5.28 13.26
C GLY A 182 -18.69 -4.65 13.15
N LEU A 183 -18.20 -4.40 11.94
CA LEU A 183 -16.90 -3.76 11.73
C LEU A 183 -17.03 -2.24 11.78
N PRO A 184 -16.07 -1.52 12.39
CA PRO A 184 -16.13 -0.06 12.47
C PRO A 184 -15.92 0.59 11.10
N ALA A 185 -16.70 1.64 10.78
CA ALA A 185 -16.57 2.37 9.52
C ALA A 185 -15.37 3.32 9.49
N GLU A 186 -14.99 3.88 10.67
CA GLU A 186 -13.94 4.90 10.76
C GLU A 186 -12.59 4.46 10.18
N PRO A 187 -12.04 3.26 10.49
CA PRO A 187 -10.75 2.82 9.96
C PRO A 187 -10.80 2.33 8.51
N LEU A 188 -11.99 2.28 7.88
CA LEU A 188 -12.17 1.83 6.49
C LEU A 188 -11.93 2.99 5.53
N SER A 189 -11.27 2.73 4.41
CA SER A 189 -11.17 3.62 3.25
C SER A 189 -11.36 2.81 1.97
N ILE A 190 -12.11 3.36 1.02
CA ILE A 190 -12.42 2.69 -0.26
C ILE A 190 -12.23 3.68 -1.40
N THR A 191 -11.60 3.24 -2.49
CA THR A 191 -11.64 3.91 -3.80
C THR A 191 -12.12 2.92 -4.84
N LEU A 192 -13.10 3.32 -5.63
CA LEU A 192 -13.62 2.58 -6.78
C LEU A 192 -13.45 3.44 -8.04
N PHE A 193 -12.66 2.95 -9.02
CA PHE A 193 -12.54 3.53 -10.36
C PHE A 193 -13.17 2.58 -11.36
N ASP A 194 -14.15 3.05 -12.11
CA ASP A 194 -14.67 2.37 -13.28
C ASP A 194 -13.97 2.90 -14.53
N VAL A 195 -13.30 2.00 -15.23
CA VAL A 195 -12.54 2.26 -16.45
C VAL A 195 -13.09 1.47 -17.66
N SER A 196 -14.32 0.98 -17.54
CA SER A 196 -14.99 0.23 -18.62
C SER A 196 -15.29 1.11 -19.85
N ASN A 197 -15.55 2.39 -19.65
CA ASN A 197 -15.72 3.35 -20.73
C ASN A 197 -14.36 3.97 -21.10
N SER A 198 -13.88 3.72 -22.32
CA SER A 198 -12.58 4.24 -22.78
C SER A 198 -12.51 5.76 -22.94
N LYS A 199 -13.66 6.45 -23.07
CA LYS A 199 -13.73 7.92 -23.23
C LYS A 199 -13.82 8.65 -21.89
N THR A 200 -14.51 8.04 -20.90
CA THR A 200 -14.77 8.71 -19.63
C THR A 200 -14.63 7.70 -18.49
N HIS A 201 -13.58 7.85 -17.72
CA HIS A 201 -13.40 7.09 -16.48
C HIS A 201 -14.14 7.78 -15.34
N THR A 202 -14.75 6.98 -14.48
CA THR A 202 -15.51 7.50 -13.34
C THR A 202 -14.98 6.95 -12.02
N PHE A 203 -15.24 7.67 -10.93
CA PHE A 203 -14.81 7.24 -9.60
C PHE A 203 -15.81 7.59 -8.51
N ALA A 204 -15.66 6.91 -7.38
CA ALA A 204 -16.23 7.26 -6.09
C ALA A 204 -15.33 6.78 -4.96
N GLY A 205 -15.57 7.24 -3.74
CA GLY A 205 -14.73 6.86 -2.61
C GLY A 205 -15.39 7.08 -1.26
N TYR A 206 -14.85 6.40 -0.25
CA TYR A 206 -15.16 6.58 1.16
C TYR A 206 -13.86 6.78 1.92
N GLN A 207 -13.68 7.94 2.57
CA GLN A 207 -12.44 8.33 3.25
C GLN A 207 -11.17 8.07 2.38
N ASN A 208 -11.32 8.15 1.06
CA ASN A 208 -10.35 7.72 0.06
C ASN A 208 -9.06 8.56 0.05
N GLN A 209 -9.10 9.78 0.59
CA GLN A 209 -7.95 10.67 0.76
C GLN A 209 -7.32 10.60 2.16
N THR A 210 -7.86 9.76 3.04
CA THR A 210 -7.28 9.56 4.37
C THR A 210 -6.02 8.70 4.28
N LEU A 211 -4.92 9.19 4.85
CA LEU A 211 -3.67 8.43 4.95
C LEU A 211 -3.85 7.26 5.91
N ARG A 212 -3.72 6.04 5.39
CA ARG A 212 -3.81 4.79 6.15
C ARG A 212 -2.49 4.02 6.12
N PHE A 213 -2.28 3.14 7.08
CA PHE A 213 -1.16 2.21 7.04
C PHE A 213 -1.43 1.11 6.00
N PRO A 214 -0.67 1.08 4.88
CA PRO A 214 -0.99 0.19 3.76
C PRO A 214 -0.48 -1.24 3.94
N ALA A 215 0.19 -1.55 5.06
CA ALA A 215 0.94 -2.78 5.26
C ALA A 215 1.80 -3.11 4.03
N SER A 216 1.65 -4.31 3.43
CA SER A 216 2.43 -4.72 2.26
C SER A 216 1.98 -4.12 0.93
N VAL A 217 0.89 -3.32 0.87
CA VAL A 217 0.56 -2.57 -0.35
C VAL A 217 1.64 -1.53 -0.67
N ALA A 218 2.44 -1.08 0.31
CA ALA A 218 3.63 -0.26 0.07
C ALA A 218 4.60 -0.87 -0.96
N LYS A 219 4.66 -2.20 -1.08
CA LYS A 219 5.51 -2.93 -2.04
C LYS A 219 5.11 -2.69 -3.51
N LEU A 220 3.86 -2.29 -3.76
CA LEU A 220 3.40 -1.84 -5.08
C LEU A 220 4.20 -0.62 -5.55
N PHE A 221 4.38 0.35 -4.66
CA PHE A 221 5.16 1.56 -4.93
C PHE A 221 6.65 1.27 -5.06
N TRP A 222 7.19 0.38 -4.23
CA TRP A 222 8.59 -0.04 -4.33
C TRP A 222 8.87 -0.74 -5.66
N MET A 223 7.92 -1.53 -6.17
CA MET A 223 8.04 -2.16 -7.48
C MET A 223 8.14 -1.10 -8.59
N ALA A 224 7.28 -0.08 -8.60
CA ALA A 224 7.31 0.98 -9.59
C ALA A 224 8.61 1.81 -9.51
N ALA A 225 9.05 2.15 -8.30
CA ALA A 225 10.32 2.86 -8.09
C ALA A 225 11.52 2.02 -8.54
N PHE A 226 11.51 0.69 -8.31
CA PHE A 226 12.54 -0.22 -8.79
C PHE A 226 12.65 -0.22 -10.32
N TYR A 227 11.54 -0.39 -11.02
CA TYR A 227 11.55 -0.37 -12.48
C TYR A 227 12.00 0.97 -13.04
N SER A 228 11.62 2.08 -12.40
CA SER A 228 12.13 3.42 -12.77
C SER A 228 13.64 3.53 -12.56
N ALA A 229 14.17 3.00 -11.45
CA ALA A 229 15.61 3.03 -11.18
C ALA A 229 16.40 2.17 -12.18
N ILE A 230 15.86 1.02 -12.61
CA ILE A 230 16.46 0.18 -13.67
C ILE A 230 16.49 0.92 -15.01
N GLU A 231 15.35 1.46 -15.45
CA GLU A 231 15.26 2.11 -16.77
C GLU A 231 16.10 3.39 -16.86
N LYS A 232 16.29 4.08 -15.74
CA LYS A 232 17.16 5.27 -15.66
C LYS A 232 18.65 4.94 -15.43
N GLY A 233 19.03 3.66 -15.36
CA GLY A 233 20.40 3.25 -15.13
C GLY A 233 20.94 3.52 -13.72
N LEU A 234 20.08 3.93 -12.78
CA LEU A 234 20.46 4.14 -11.36
C LEU A 234 20.78 2.83 -10.65
N ILE A 235 20.20 1.74 -11.11
CA ILE A 235 20.57 0.36 -10.75
C ILE A 235 21.27 -0.25 -11.95
N THR A 236 22.58 -0.44 -11.85
CA THR A 236 23.45 -0.90 -12.95
C THR A 236 23.39 -2.41 -13.19
N GLN A 237 22.92 -3.20 -12.22
CA GLN A 237 22.71 -4.63 -12.37
C GLN A 237 21.53 -4.91 -13.31
N ARG A 238 21.63 -6.02 -14.06
CA ARG A 238 20.53 -6.47 -14.93
C ARG A 238 19.28 -6.77 -14.10
N GLU A 239 18.11 -6.41 -14.59
CA GLU A 239 16.80 -6.70 -13.97
C GLU A 239 16.64 -8.19 -13.58
N SER A 240 17.15 -9.10 -14.43
CA SER A 240 17.08 -10.55 -14.19
C SER A 240 17.72 -10.98 -12.87
N THR A 241 18.69 -10.22 -12.34
CA THR A 241 19.33 -10.47 -11.04
C THR A 241 18.29 -10.35 -9.89
N PHE A 242 17.27 -9.53 -10.07
CA PHE A 242 16.24 -9.23 -9.05
C PHE A 242 14.92 -9.98 -9.30
N LYS A 243 14.84 -10.83 -10.35
CA LYS A 243 13.60 -11.51 -10.72
C LYS A 243 12.97 -12.25 -9.54
N ASN A 244 13.74 -13.06 -8.83
CA ASN A 244 13.23 -13.79 -7.66
C ASN A 244 12.77 -12.85 -6.55
N ASP A 245 13.50 -11.79 -6.25
CA ASP A 245 13.11 -10.83 -5.20
C ASP A 245 11.83 -10.09 -5.58
N LEU A 246 11.64 -9.71 -6.85
CA LEU A 246 10.40 -9.08 -7.33
C LEU A 246 9.21 -10.03 -7.23
N GLU A 247 9.36 -11.29 -7.66
CA GLU A 247 8.31 -12.31 -7.55
C GLU A 247 7.95 -12.58 -6.08
N GLN A 248 8.93 -12.78 -5.21
CA GLN A 248 8.71 -12.99 -3.79
C GLN A 248 8.09 -11.77 -3.10
N MET A 249 8.53 -10.55 -3.43
CA MET A 249 7.99 -9.32 -2.88
C MET A 249 6.53 -9.11 -3.27
N ILE A 250 6.15 -9.36 -4.52
CA ILE A 250 4.81 -9.02 -5.04
C ILE A 250 3.84 -10.19 -4.92
N ARG A 251 4.24 -11.42 -5.33
CA ARG A 251 3.32 -12.58 -5.33
C ARG A 251 3.11 -13.16 -3.95
N VAL A 252 4.19 -13.36 -3.19
CA VAL A 252 4.19 -14.00 -1.88
C VAL A 252 4.23 -12.96 -0.74
N SER A 253 4.42 -11.70 -1.09
CA SER A 253 4.52 -10.60 -0.12
C SER A 253 5.69 -10.73 0.88
N ASN A 254 6.76 -11.43 0.51
CA ASN A 254 7.92 -11.70 1.34
C ASN A 254 8.64 -10.40 1.77
N ASN A 255 8.94 -10.26 3.07
CA ASN A 255 9.56 -9.06 3.62
C ASN A 255 11.08 -9.04 3.43
N ASP A 256 11.73 -10.20 3.36
CA ASP A 256 13.16 -10.30 3.08
C ASP A 256 13.49 -9.77 1.68
N ALA A 257 12.75 -10.24 0.69
CA ALA A 257 12.85 -9.76 -0.68
C ALA A 257 12.53 -8.26 -0.79
N ALA A 258 11.45 -7.83 -0.14
CA ALA A 258 11.05 -6.42 -0.09
C ALA A 258 12.12 -5.53 0.56
N SER A 259 12.77 -6.01 1.62
CA SER A 259 13.87 -5.30 2.29
C SER A 259 15.05 -5.10 1.34
N ARG A 260 15.44 -6.15 0.60
CA ARG A 260 16.55 -6.06 -0.37
C ARG A 260 16.22 -5.10 -1.53
N ILE A 261 15.00 -5.15 -2.06
CA ILE A 261 14.54 -4.24 -3.12
C ILE A 261 14.55 -2.79 -2.64
N LEU A 262 13.97 -2.49 -1.46
CA LEU A 262 13.97 -1.14 -0.92
C LEU A 262 15.39 -0.61 -0.66
N ASP A 263 16.27 -1.45 -0.08
CA ASP A 263 17.68 -1.10 0.12
C ASP A 263 18.37 -0.78 -1.20
N LYS A 264 18.06 -1.54 -2.27
CA LYS A 264 18.66 -1.32 -3.59
C LYS A 264 18.17 -0.03 -4.24
N ILE A 265 16.86 0.28 -4.19
CA ILE A 265 16.29 1.51 -4.74
C ILE A 265 16.89 2.76 -4.06
N THR A 266 17.11 2.67 -2.75
CA THR A 266 17.50 3.82 -1.94
C THR A 266 19.02 3.90 -1.69
N ASP A 267 19.77 2.94 -2.19
CA ASP A 267 21.22 2.77 -1.92
C ASP A 267 21.53 2.86 -0.41
N THR A 268 20.75 2.12 0.38
CA THR A 268 20.89 2.09 1.85
C THR A 268 20.87 0.64 2.34
N LYS A 269 21.29 0.42 3.58
CA LYS A 269 21.19 -0.89 4.25
C LYS A 269 20.75 -0.70 5.70
N SER A 270 20.06 -1.69 6.26
CA SER A 270 19.85 -1.80 7.71
C SER A 270 21.18 -2.00 8.43
N GLY A 271 21.24 -1.61 9.71
CA GLY A 271 22.46 -1.77 10.50
C GLY A 271 22.38 -1.06 11.85
N GLY A 272 23.50 -0.92 12.54
CA GLY A 272 23.62 -0.21 13.80
C GLY A 272 23.13 1.25 13.71
N ARG A 273 23.02 1.91 14.87
CA ARG A 273 22.73 3.35 14.92
C ARG A 273 23.82 4.15 14.22
N LEU A 274 23.40 5.22 13.59
CA LEU A 274 24.29 6.24 13.01
C LEU A 274 24.18 7.55 13.81
N ALA A 275 25.13 8.46 13.62
CA ALA A 275 25.13 9.77 14.23
C ALA A 275 25.57 10.85 13.21
N GLY A 276 25.34 12.11 13.55
CA GLY A 276 25.81 13.25 12.77
C GLY A 276 25.45 13.19 11.30
N GLU A 277 26.43 13.50 10.44
CA GLU A 277 26.26 13.58 8.99
C GLU A 277 25.96 12.23 8.33
N GLU A 278 26.52 11.13 8.85
CA GLU A 278 26.23 9.79 8.34
C GLU A 278 24.74 9.45 8.47
N LEU A 279 24.12 9.80 9.62
CA LEU A 279 22.69 9.60 9.82
C LEU A 279 21.88 10.43 8.84
N GLN A 280 22.20 11.70 8.67
CA GLN A 280 21.49 12.61 7.76
C GLN A 280 21.58 12.12 6.31
N THR A 281 22.76 11.71 5.88
CA THR A 281 22.98 11.14 4.55
C THR A 281 22.16 9.87 4.34
N TRP A 282 22.16 8.96 5.31
CA TRP A 282 21.38 7.74 5.24
C TRP A 282 19.87 8.02 5.20
N LEU A 283 19.38 8.93 6.05
CA LEU A 283 17.97 9.34 6.08
C LEU A 283 17.56 9.96 4.75
N LYS A 284 18.36 10.89 4.19
CA LYS A 284 18.10 11.50 2.89
C LYS A 284 17.97 10.45 1.79
N LYS A 285 18.92 9.51 1.70
CA LYS A 285 18.86 8.41 0.73
C LYS A 285 17.64 7.52 0.94
N ARG A 286 17.33 7.11 2.19
CA ARG A 286 16.20 6.22 2.48
C ARG A 286 14.85 6.89 2.20
N THR A 287 14.71 8.18 2.46
CA THR A 287 13.45 8.90 2.25
C THR A 287 13.27 9.42 0.83
N GLN A 288 14.27 9.36 -0.04
CA GLN A 288 14.14 9.80 -1.43
C GLN A 288 13.01 9.11 -2.20
N ILE A 289 12.61 7.90 -1.79
CA ILE A 289 11.48 7.19 -2.38
C ILE A 289 10.14 7.90 -2.12
N ASN A 290 10.00 8.62 -1.02
CA ASN A 290 8.83 9.48 -0.78
C ASN A 290 8.83 10.64 -1.78
N THR A 291 9.96 11.36 -1.89
CA THR A 291 10.14 12.48 -2.83
C THR A 291 9.91 12.04 -4.28
N PHE A 292 10.32 10.83 -4.64
CA PHE A 292 10.09 10.23 -5.97
C PHE A 292 8.62 10.31 -6.38
N PHE A 293 7.70 9.95 -5.49
CA PHE A 293 6.26 10.01 -5.76
C PHE A 293 5.65 11.38 -5.46
N GLN A 294 6.09 12.06 -4.39
CA GLN A 294 5.57 13.38 -4.01
C GLN A 294 5.79 14.41 -5.13
N SER A 295 6.95 14.38 -5.80
CA SER A 295 7.24 15.23 -6.97
C SER A 295 6.32 14.97 -8.17
N ALA A 296 5.52 13.93 -8.12
CA ALA A 296 4.54 13.54 -9.14
C ALA A 296 3.08 13.68 -8.65
N GLY A 297 2.86 14.43 -7.56
CA GLY A 297 1.52 14.70 -7.03
C GLY A 297 0.92 13.57 -6.17
N TYR A 298 1.74 12.64 -5.66
CA TYR A 298 1.33 11.71 -4.60
C TYR A 298 1.59 12.38 -3.24
N ASN A 299 0.76 13.36 -2.91
CA ASN A 299 0.97 14.22 -1.75
C ASN A 299 1.00 13.41 -0.45
N ASP A 300 1.89 13.77 0.47
CA ASP A 300 2.03 13.20 1.82
C ASP A 300 2.29 11.69 1.90
N ILE A 301 2.54 11.03 0.76
CA ILE A 301 2.89 9.60 0.75
C ILE A 301 4.15 9.34 1.57
N ARG A 302 4.12 8.30 2.39
CA ARG A 302 5.25 7.82 3.19
C ARG A 302 5.41 6.33 2.98
N ILE A 303 6.52 5.91 2.36
CA ILE A 303 6.78 4.51 2.00
C ILE A 303 8.25 4.13 2.20
N SER A 304 8.97 4.85 3.06
CA SER A 304 10.40 4.67 3.28
C SER A 304 10.76 3.66 4.37
N THR A 305 9.77 3.18 5.16
CA THR A 305 10.03 2.22 6.24
C THR A 305 9.85 0.78 5.78
N LYS A 306 10.78 -0.11 6.17
CA LYS A 306 10.68 -1.55 5.87
C LYS A 306 9.48 -2.19 6.55
N ASN A 307 9.00 -3.29 5.97
CA ASN A 307 8.02 -4.18 6.58
C ASN A 307 8.74 -5.30 7.34
N TYR A 308 8.20 -5.71 8.47
CA TYR A 308 8.77 -6.71 9.36
C TYR A 308 7.81 -7.89 9.57
N PRO A 309 8.30 -9.09 10.00
CA PRO A 309 9.69 -9.45 10.30
C PRO A 309 10.57 -9.53 9.05
N ILE A 310 11.91 -9.42 9.23
CA ILE A 310 12.93 -9.62 8.20
C ILE A 310 13.86 -10.73 8.70
N TYR A 311 13.67 -11.94 8.17
CA TYR A 311 14.30 -13.14 8.73
C TYR A 311 15.79 -13.22 8.47
N TYR A 312 16.28 -12.81 7.27
CA TYR A 312 17.73 -12.84 7.00
C TYR A 312 18.53 -11.85 7.86
N LEU A 313 17.89 -10.82 8.40
CA LEU A 313 18.47 -9.89 9.37
C LEU A 313 18.21 -10.32 10.82
N ARG A 314 17.39 -11.34 11.06
CA ARG A 314 16.90 -11.75 12.38
C ARG A 314 16.20 -10.60 13.14
N GLN A 315 15.37 -9.83 12.42
CA GLN A 315 14.69 -8.64 12.95
C GLN A 315 13.17 -8.84 12.95
N GLU A 316 12.58 -8.88 14.11
CA GLU A 316 11.11 -8.88 14.30
C GLU A 316 10.51 -7.48 14.16
N GLY A 317 11.32 -6.44 14.31
CA GLY A 317 10.95 -5.03 14.19
C GLY A 317 12.14 -4.17 13.81
N PRO A 318 11.95 -2.85 13.65
CA PRO A 318 13.03 -1.92 13.31
C PRO A 318 14.02 -1.80 14.48
N ILE A 319 15.31 -1.89 14.15
CA ILE A 319 16.42 -1.64 15.09
C ILE A 319 17.45 -0.71 14.45
N GLY A 320 18.39 -0.22 15.22
CA GLY A 320 19.50 0.63 14.76
C GLY A 320 19.00 1.84 13.97
N ARG A 321 19.52 2.03 12.74
CA ARG A 321 19.15 3.16 11.86
C ARG A 321 17.72 3.10 11.33
N ASP A 322 17.15 1.91 11.14
CA ASP A 322 15.74 1.77 10.75
C ASP A 322 14.79 2.20 11.89
N LEU A 323 15.20 2.01 13.16
CA LEU A 323 14.48 2.55 14.31
C LEU A 323 14.64 4.08 14.40
N GLN A 324 15.83 4.62 14.09
CA GLN A 324 16.05 6.07 14.05
C GLN A 324 15.18 6.75 12.98
N LEU A 325 14.95 6.10 11.82
CA LEU A 325 14.01 6.58 10.81
C LEU A 325 12.57 6.67 11.33
N ARG A 326 12.18 5.80 12.24
CA ARG A 326 10.85 5.82 12.87
C ARG A 326 10.65 7.01 13.80
N GLY A 327 11.72 7.66 14.25
CA GLY A 327 11.64 8.82 15.14
C GLY A 327 11.11 8.51 16.52
N ASP A 328 10.17 9.32 16.99
CA ASP A 328 9.57 9.20 18.32
C ASP A 328 8.77 7.89 18.46
N ALA A 329 9.02 7.16 19.55
CA ALA A 329 8.34 5.91 19.84
C ALA A 329 6.84 6.08 20.16
N SER A 330 6.44 7.27 20.63
CA SER A 330 5.02 7.60 20.92
C SER A 330 4.24 7.90 19.63
N GLN A 331 4.91 8.43 18.60
CA GLN A 331 4.36 8.77 17.29
C GLN A 331 5.28 8.30 16.16
N PRO A 332 5.46 6.98 16.00
CA PRO A 332 6.45 6.45 15.07
C PRO A 332 6.04 6.73 13.62
N ILE A 333 6.98 7.20 12.82
CA ILE A 333 6.82 7.30 11.37
C ILE A 333 6.59 5.90 10.81
N ARG A 334 5.49 5.72 10.09
CA ARG A 334 5.11 4.47 9.41
C ARG A 334 4.86 4.75 7.93
N ASN A 335 4.79 3.69 7.13
CA ASN A 335 4.26 3.82 5.78
C ASN A 335 2.81 4.29 5.86
N GLN A 336 2.45 5.27 5.04
CA GLN A 336 1.12 5.84 4.93
C GLN A 336 0.82 6.17 3.47
N VAL A 337 -0.33 5.71 3.00
CA VAL A 337 -0.82 5.84 1.62
C VAL A 337 -2.33 6.01 1.66
N THR A 338 -2.90 6.78 0.75
CA THR A 338 -4.36 6.85 0.57
C THR A 338 -4.82 5.75 -0.40
N THR A 339 -6.10 5.38 -0.36
CA THR A 339 -6.66 4.45 -1.35
C THR A 339 -6.66 5.07 -2.76
N ASP A 340 -6.81 6.40 -2.89
CA ASP A 340 -6.69 7.11 -4.16
C ASP A 340 -5.28 6.99 -4.76
N GLN A 341 -4.25 7.14 -3.95
CA GLN A 341 -2.86 6.99 -4.42
C GLN A 341 -2.58 5.56 -4.90
N ALA A 342 -3.08 4.56 -4.20
CA ALA A 342 -2.93 3.17 -4.61
C ALA A 342 -3.74 2.87 -5.88
N ALA A 343 -4.97 3.37 -5.99
CA ALA A 343 -5.81 3.25 -7.18
C ALA A 343 -5.17 3.95 -8.40
N ARG A 344 -4.61 5.15 -8.21
CA ARG A 344 -3.86 5.88 -9.23
C ARG A 344 -2.69 5.05 -9.78
N LEU A 345 -1.87 4.45 -8.91
CA LEU A 345 -0.72 3.66 -9.37
C LEU A 345 -1.17 2.38 -10.10
N ILE A 346 -2.22 1.70 -9.62
CA ILE A 346 -2.82 0.58 -10.35
C ILE A 346 -3.33 1.04 -11.72
N TYR A 347 -4.04 2.15 -11.80
CA TYR A 347 -4.48 2.74 -13.05
C TYR A 347 -3.31 2.97 -14.01
N GLU A 348 -2.27 3.67 -13.58
CA GLU A 348 -1.09 3.98 -14.39
C GLU A 348 -0.35 2.70 -14.87
N ILE A 349 -0.33 1.63 -14.08
CA ILE A 349 0.22 0.34 -14.48
C ILE A 349 -0.63 -0.29 -15.60
N TYR A 350 -1.95 -0.35 -15.43
CA TYR A 350 -2.83 -1.05 -16.38
C TYR A 350 -3.12 -0.24 -17.64
N THR A 351 -2.95 1.09 -17.60
CA THR A 351 -2.94 1.96 -18.80
C THR A 351 -1.58 2.01 -19.50
N ARG A 352 -0.58 1.25 -19.02
CA ARG A 352 0.79 1.18 -19.59
C ARG A 352 1.58 2.48 -19.48
N GLN A 353 1.25 3.34 -18.54
CA GLN A 353 1.88 4.65 -18.31
C GLN A 353 2.94 4.64 -17.22
N ALA A 354 2.80 3.76 -16.20
CA ALA A 354 3.71 3.70 -15.08
C ALA A 354 5.13 3.32 -15.53
N VAL A 355 6.07 4.23 -15.35
CA VAL A 355 7.50 4.12 -15.74
C VAL A 355 7.66 4.07 -17.26
N SER A 356 7.26 2.97 -17.88
CA SER A 356 7.19 2.75 -19.33
C SER A 356 6.13 1.68 -19.65
N SER A 357 5.77 1.55 -20.92
CA SER A 357 4.87 0.48 -21.37
C SER A 357 5.44 -0.92 -21.10
N VAL A 358 6.75 -1.09 -21.21
CA VAL A 358 7.43 -2.37 -20.92
C VAL A 358 7.41 -2.67 -19.42
N ALA A 359 7.81 -1.71 -18.58
CA ALA A 359 7.78 -1.84 -17.13
C ALA A 359 6.35 -2.10 -16.61
N SER A 360 5.37 -1.38 -17.14
CA SER A 360 3.95 -1.57 -16.79
C SER A 360 3.46 -2.99 -17.08
N ARG A 361 3.82 -3.58 -18.24
CA ARG A 361 3.48 -4.99 -18.54
C ARG A 361 4.09 -5.95 -17.52
N LYS A 362 5.36 -5.75 -17.15
CA LYS A 362 6.04 -6.59 -16.15
C LYS A 362 5.40 -6.45 -14.77
N MET A 363 5.06 -5.23 -14.37
CA MET A 363 4.37 -4.97 -13.10
C MET A 363 2.98 -5.62 -13.07
N ALA A 364 2.18 -5.47 -14.13
CA ALA A 364 0.88 -6.11 -14.25
C ALA A 364 0.99 -7.65 -14.20
N TYR A 365 2.00 -8.24 -14.86
CA TYR A 365 2.28 -9.68 -14.77
C TYR A 365 2.59 -10.13 -13.33
N LEU A 366 3.39 -9.39 -12.58
CA LEU A 366 3.69 -9.70 -11.17
C LEU A 366 2.44 -9.61 -10.28
N LEU A 367 1.50 -8.72 -10.61
CA LEU A 367 0.25 -8.54 -9.86
C LEU A 367 -0.80 -9.60 -10.19
N THR A 368 -0.74 -10.27 -11.35
CA THR A 368 -1.73 -11.27 -11.78
C THR A 368 -1.87 -12.41 -10.77
N ARG A 369 -3.13 -12.75 -10.43
CA ARG A 369 -3.52 -13.82 -9.51
C ARG A 369 -4.35 -14.86 -10.25
N ASP A 370 -4.19 -16.11 -9.86
CA ASP A 370 -5.07 -17.21 -10.28
C ASP A 370 -6.19 -17.35 -9.23
N LEU A 371 -7.43 -17.20 -9.66
CA LEU A 371 -8.61 -17.32 -8.79
C LEU A 371 -9.14 -18.75 -8.69
N ASP A 372 -8.61 -19.73 -9.44
CA ASP A 372 -9.02 -21.12 -9.28
C ASP A 372 -8.70 -21.58 -7.83
N PRO A 373 -9.70 -22.03 -7.06
CA PRO A 373 -9.49 -22.54 -5.71
C PRO A 373 -8.44 -23.64 -5.61
N LYS A 374 -8.21 -24.40 -6.67
CA LYS A 374 -7.15 -25.42 -6.72
C LYS A 374 -5.74 -24.81 -6.68
N ALA A 375 -5.60 -23.58 -7.17
CA ALA A 375 -4.31 -22.91 -7.22
C ALA A 375 -3.91 -22.30 -5.86
N TRP A 376 -4.87 -21.94 -5.00
CA TRP A 376 -4.57 -21.14 -3.82
C TRP A 376 -5.02 -21.72 -2.47
N LYS A 377 -6.09 -22.57 -2.41
CA LYS A 377 -6.64 -23.05 -1.12
C LYS A 377 -5.64 -23.81 -0.23
N ASN A 378 -4.67 -24.48 -0.86
CA ASN A 378 -3.67 -25.28 -0.14
C ASN A 378 -2.34 -24.54 0.03
N ASP A 379 -2.25 -23.31 -0.43
CA ASP A 379 -1.05 -22.45 -0.26
C ASP A 379 -1.24 -21.53 0.95
N PRO A 380 -0.53 -21.76 2.07
CA PRO A 380 -0.65 -20.92 3.26
C PRO A 380 -0.14 -19.49 3.04
N SER A 381 0.58 -19.23 1.95
CA SER A 381 1.04 -17.89 1.56
C SER A 381 0.16 -17.22 0.51
N ASN A 382 -1.02 -17.81 0.21
CA ASN A 382 -1.91 -17.24 -0.78
C ASN A 382 -2.37 -15.81 -0.43
N SER A 383 -2.68 -15.05 -1.46
CA SER A 383 -3.16 -13.66 -1.36
C SER A 383 -4.63 -13.53 -1.80
N ILE A 384 -5.41 -14.60 -1.68
CA ILE A 384 -6.81 -14.68 -2.14
C ILE A 384 -7.77 -14.85 -0.96
N GLN A 385 -7.51 -15.82 -0.08
CA GLN A 385 -8.40 -16.10 1.07
C GLN A 385 -8.54 -14.89 1.99
N GLY A 386 -9.76 -14.49 2.28
CA GLY A 386 -10.09 -13.33 3.10
C GLY A 386 -9.82 -11.98 2.41
N PHE A 387 -9.54 -11.96 1.09
CA PHE A 387 -9.24 -10.76 0.31
C PHE A 387 -10.21 -10.61 -0.87
N LEU A 388 -10.05 -9.53 -1.67
CA LEU A 388 -11.00 -9.15 -2.72
C LEU A 388 -11.17 -10.20 -3.82
N GLY A 389 -10.14 -11.04 -4.04
CA GLY A 389 -10.21 -12.09 -5.08
C GLY A 389 -11.06 -13.30 -4.73
N GLU A 390 -11.29 -13.60 -3.44
CA GLU A 390 -11.86 -14.90 -3.00
C GLU A 390 -13.25 -15.20 -3.55
N SER A 391 -14.10 -14.19 -3.60
CA SER A 391 -15.50 -14.34 -4.01
C SER A 391 -15.78 -14.07 -5.48
N LEU A 392 -14.75 -13.69 -6.24
CA LEU A 392 -14.88 -13.36 -7.65
C LEU A 392 -14.91 -14.62 -8.52
N PRO A 393 -15.55 -14.56 -9.72
CA PRO A 393 -15.51 -15.64 -10.69
C PRO A 393 -14.08 -15.98 -11.14
N THR A 394 -13.83 -17.25 -11.46
CA THR A 394 -12.50 -17.72 -11.91
C THR A 394 -12.17 -17.35 -13.37
N ASN A 395 -13.18 -16.98 -14.15
CA ASN A 395 -13.07 -16.65 -15.58
C ASN A 395 -12.93 -15.16 -15.85
N ILE A 396 -12.25 -14.44 -14.98
CA ILE A 396 -11.93 -13.02 -15.13
C ILE A 396 -10.43 -12.79 -14.99
N TYR A 397 -9.96 -11.61 -15.41
CA TYR A 397 -8.62 -11.17 -15.06
C TYR A 397 -8.66 -10.46 -13.71
N PHE A 398 -7.76 -10.87 -12.82
CA PHE A 398 -7.58 -10.28 -11.49
C PHE A 398 -6.10 -10.06 -11.22
N GLY A 399 -5.74 -8.83 -10.86
CA GLY A 399 -4.38 -8.48 -10.47
C GLY A 399 -4.40 -7.63 -9.21
N SER A 400 -3.64 -8.02 -8.18
CA SER A 400 -3.70 -7.31 -6.90
C SER A 400 -2.41 -7.32 -6.10
N LYS A 401 -2.35 -6.41 -5.12
CA LYS A 401 -1.38 -6.44 -4.02
C LYS A 401 -2.11 -6.33 -2.69
N VAL A 402 -1.96 -7.36 -1.88
CA VAL A 402 -2.50 -7.40 -0.52
C VAL A 402 -1.53 -6.80 0.50
N GLY A 403 -2.09 -6.34 1.60
CA GLY A 403 -1.38 -5.92 2.81
C GLY A 403 -2.09 -6.45 4.05
N TYR A 404 -1.34 -7.09 4.95
CA TYR A 404 -1.90 -7.71 6.14
C TYR A 404 -0.98 -7.58 7.34
N THR A 405 -1.56 -7.30 8.49
CA THR A 405 -0.93 -7.42 9.82
C THR A 405 -2.00 -7.82 10.84
N SER A 406 -1.62 -8.08 12.08
CA SER A 406 -2.59 -8.30 13.16
C SER A 406 -3.49 -7.08 13.47
N LYS A 407 -3.24 -5.93 12.82
CA LYS A 407 -3.95 -4.66 13.07
C LYS A 407 -4.52 -4.03 11.81
N SER A 408 -4.34 -4.62 10.63
CA SER A 408 -4.82 -4.04 9.37
C SER A 408 -4.99 -5.08 8.30
N ARG A 409 -5.96 -4.86 7.40
CA ARG A 409 -6.16 -5.59 6.15
C ARG A 409 -6.32 -4.58 5.02
N SER A 410 -5.60 -4.76 3.93
CA SER A 410 -5.56 -3.80 2.82
C SER A 410 -5.39 -4.54 1.50
N GLU A 411 -6.00 -4.07 0.43
CA GLU A 411 -5.76 -4.57 -0.91
C GLU A 411 -5.99 -3.48 -1.96
N ALA A 412 -5.14 -3.47 -2.99
CA ALA A 412 -5.33 -2.68 -4.21
C ALA A 412 -5.43 -3.65 -5.38
N ALA A 413 -6.58 -3.64 -6.08
CA ALA A 413 -6.92 -4.63 -7.10
C ALA A 413 -7.40 -3.98 -8.40
N PHE A 414 -7.06 -4.64 -9.51
CA PHE A 414 -7.63 -4.42 -10.85
C PHE A 414 -8.42 -5.66 -11.27
N VAL A 415 -9.61 -5.43 -11.80
CA VAL A 415 -10.55 -6.46 -12.25
C VAL A 415 -10.98 -6.18 -13.68
N ARG A 416 -11.05 -7.23 -14.52
CA ARG A 416 -11.56 -7.14 -15.89
C ARG A 416 -12.31 -8.43 -16.26
N THR A 417 -13.55 -8.32 -16.69
CA THR A 417 -14.29 -9.43 -17.28
C THR A 417 -13.79 -9.73 -18.69
N LEU A 418 -13.99 -10.97 -19.18
CA LEU A 418 -13.53 -11.36 -20.52
C LEU A 418 -14.24 -10.62 -21.65
N ASP A 419 -15.45 -10.16 -21.42
CA ASP A 419 -16.28 -9.41 -22.35
C ASP A 419 -16.20 -7.88 -22.18
N ASP A 420 -15.27 -7.43 -21.33
CA ASP A 420 -15.00 -6.03 -21.02
C ASP A 420 -16.18 -5.22 -20.47
N ARG A 421 -17.26 -5.87 -20.03
CA ARG A 421 -18.41 -5.21 -19.40
C ARG A 421 -18.06 -4.52 -18.08
N ALA A 422 -17.16 -5.11 -17.32
CA ALA A 422 -16.67 -4.54 -16.07
C ALA A 422 -15.14 -4.51 -16.08
N ILE A 423 -14.60 -3.31 -16.16
CA ILE A 423 -13.17 -3.04 -15.99
C ILE A 423 -13.04 -1.99 -14.90
N TYR A 424 -12.51 -2.36 -13.74
CA TYR A 424 -12.45 -1.44 -12.61
C TYR A 424 -11.25 -1.67 -11.70
N ILE A 425 -10.97 -0.67 -10.89
CA ILE A 425 -9.98 -0.71 -9.82
C ILE A 425 -10.73 -0.54 -8.51
N LEU A 426 -10.52 -1.47 -7.58
CA LEU A 426 -11.06 -1.43 -6.23
C LEU A 426 -9.91 -1.46 -5.24
N VAL A 427 -9.81 -0.42 -4.41
CA VAL A 427 -8.85 -0.34 -3.32
C VAL A 427 -9.59 -0.25 -2.00
N VAL A 428 -9.28 -1.15 -1.09
CA VAL A 428 -9.87 -1.19 0.25
C VAL A 428 -8.76 -1.27 1.28
N PHE A 429 -8.69 -0.28 2.17
CA PHE A 429 -7.80 -0.27 3.33
C PHE A 429 -8.61 -0.22 4.61
N ALA A 430 -8.23 -1.03 5.59
CA ALA A 430 -8.83 -1.03 6.91
C ALA A 430 -7.74 -1.18 7.97
N ASP A 431 -7.47 -0.09 8.71
CA ASP A 431 -6.40 -0.01 9.71
C ASP A 431 -6.97 -0.26 11.11
N ASP A 432 -7.50 -1.47 11.32
CA ASP A 432 -8.11 -1.90 12.58
C ASP A 432 -8.00 -3.41 12.80
N PRO A 433 -7.76 -3.88 14.04
CA PRO A 433 -7.67 -5.30 14.38
C PRO A 433 -8.94 -6.12 14.08
N ALA A 434 -10.15 -5.51 14.07
CA ALA A 434 -11.37 -6.21 13.73
C ALA A 434 -11.33 -6.66 12.27
N TYR A 435 -10.95 -5.79 11.35
CA TYR A 435 -10.75 -6.14 9.94
C TYR A 435 -9.60 -7.12 9.72
N ALA A 436 -8.54 -7.03 10.53
CA ALA A 436 -7.45 -8.00 10.43
C ALA A 436 -7.92 -9.43 10.72
N LYS A 437 -8.85 -9.60 11.65
CA LYS A 437 -9.42 -10.90 12.03
C LYS A 437 -10.55 -11.37 11.13
N ASP A 438 -11.26 -10.43 10.49
CA ASP A 438 -12.39 -10.76 9.62
C ASP A 438 -11.90 -11.15 8.21
N GLU A 439 -12.26 -12.34 7.76
CA GLU A 439 -11.92 -12.86 6.43
C GLU A 439 -13.11 -12.79 5.46
N THR A 440 -14.23 -12.19 5.86
CA THR A 440 -15.48 -12.23 5.11
C THR A 440 -15.91 -10.89 4.53
N ALA A 441 -15.47 -9.77 5.11
CA ALA A 441 -15.89 -8.43 4.69
C ALA A 441 -15.32 -8.06 3.32
N PHE A 442 -14.01 -8.23 3.10
CA PHE A 442 -13.37 -7.91 1.82
C PHE A 442 -13.95 -8.75 0.67
N PRO A 443 -14.09 -10.10 0.79
CA PRO A 443 -14.78 -10.89 -0.22
C PRO A 443 -16.20 -10.41 -0.50
N ALA A 444 -16.99 -10.10 0.54
CA ALA A 444 -18.38 -9.65 0.39
C ALA A 444 -18.47 -8.29 -0.33
N ILE A 445 -17.62 -7.34 0.04
CA ILE A 445 -17.48 -6.03 -0.64
C ILE A 445 -17.14 -6.25 -2.11
N SER A 446 -16.12 -7.04 -2.39
CA SER A 446 -15.65 -7.29 -3.76
C SER A 446 -16.73 -7.95 -4.61
N ARG A 447 -17.43 -8.95 -4.06
CA ARG A 447 -18.53 -9.62 -4.76
C ARG A 447 -19.65 -8.64 -5.09
N TYR A 448 -20.07 -7.84 -4.15
CA TYR A 448 -21.11 -6.84 -4.37
C TYR A 448 -20.72 -5.83 -5.47
N VAL A 449 -19.52 -5.26 -5.38
CA VAL A 449 -19.01 -4.33 -6.41
C VAL A 449 -18.99 -4.98 -7.79
N PHE A 450 -18.47 -6.21 -7.88
CA PHE A 450 -18.42 -6.97 -9.12
C PHE A 450 -19.82 -7.18 -9.71
N ASP A 451 -20.78 -7.66 -8.92
CA ASP A 451 -22.13 -7.94 -9.37
C ASP A 451 -22.82 -6.66 -9.88
N ARG A 452 -22.64 -5.53 -9.18
CA ARG A 452 -23.22 -4.24 -9.58
C ARG A 452 -22.63 -3.72 -10.90
N LEU A 453 -21.32 -3.81 -11.09
CA LEU A 453 -20.66 -3.33 -12.29
C LEU A 453 -20.90 -4.27 -13.48
N ASN A 454 -20.88 -5.58 -13.26
CA ASN A 454 -21.09 -6.58 -14.30
C ASN A 454 -22.55 -6.68 -14.77
N ALA A 455 -23.53 -6.27 -13.93
CA ALA A 455 -24.95 -6.22 -14.30
C ALA A 455 -25.31 -5.06 -15.25
N ARG A 456 -24.40 -4.10 -15.44
CA ARG A 456 -24.59 -3.03 -16.42
C ARG A 456 -24.60 -3.64 -17.83
N GLY A 457 -25.49 -3.19 -18.68
CA GLY A 457 -25.45 -3.53 -20.10
C GLY A 457 -24.10 -3.12 -20.72
N PRO A 458 -23.72 -3.70 -21.88
CA PRO A 458 -22.53 -3.24 -22.58
C PRO A 458 -22.61 -1.72 -22.74
N SER A 459 -21.53 -1.03 -22.35
CA SER A 459 -21.42 0.41 -22.54
C SER A 459 -21.67 0.67 -24.03
N THR A 460 -22.83 1.24 -24.37
CA THR A 460 -23.13 1.61 -25.73
C THR A 460 -22.04 2.59 -26.18
N LEU A 461 -21.19 2.10 -27.07
CA LEU A 461 -20.22 2.91 -27.79
C LEU A 461 -21.02 3.94 -28.60
N GLN A 462 -21.34 5.09 -28.00
CA GLN A 462 -21.82 6.27 -28.72
C GLN A 462 -20.63 7.19 -29.04
#